data_8ea5ed00916d295c016a720f879fd5dd
#
_entry.id   8ea5ed00916d295c016a720f879fd5dd
#
_cell.length_a   1.000
_cell.length_b   1.000
_cell.length_c   1.000
_cell.angle_alpha   90.00
_cell.angle_beta   90.00
_cell.angle_gamma   90.00
#
_symmetry.space_group_name_H-M   'P 1'
#
loop_
_entity.id
_entity.type
_entity.pdbx_description
1 polymer ?
#
loop_
_entity_poly.entity_id
_entity_poly.type
_entity_poly.pdbx_seq_one_letter_code
_entity_poly.pdbx_strand_id
1 'polypeptide(L)'
;MALKLTILGSGTSSGVPRIGNDWGSCDANEPKNRRSRVSILVESPTTRILVDTSPDLRNQFLDNGIDRIDAVIWTHDHADHCHGIDDLRAVFQQTRKPIPGYARPFALESLKLRFAYAFKGHDYYPSICEGIALEGAVEIGDIAVRYVDQPHGAITSAGLRFEHQGKSICYATDFGDVTAEMQGLYRNCDLFVVDALRDKPHPTHAHLDMTLALIDEMQPELSLLTHMDNSMDYNHLIGILPEHVRPAYDGYMKEI
;
A
#
# COMPACT_ATOMS: atom_id res chain seq x y z
N MET A 1 9.32 15.80 -14.43
CA MET A 1 8.76 16.05 -13.09
C MET A 1 8.58 14.71 -12.39
N ALA A 2 8.84 14.68 -11.11
CA ALA A 2 9.07 13.48 -10.32
C ALA A 2 7.79 12.68 -10.06
N LEU A 3 7.97 11.37 -9.80
CA LEU A 3 7.01 10.59 -9.03
C LEU A 3 7.16 10.95 -7.55
N LYS A 4 6.05 11.07 -6.85
CA LYS A 4 6.00 11.28 -5.41
C LYS A 4 5.28 10.13 -4.74
N LEU A 5 5.87 9.60 -3.68
CA LEU A 5 5.25 8.64 -2.77
C LEU A 5 4.85 9.37 -1.48
N THR A 6 3.66 9.07 -0.98
CA THR A 6 3.26 9.34 0.41
C THR A 6 2.85 8.03 1.07
N ILE A 7 3.48 7.68 2.20
CA ILE A 7 3.05 6.59 3.07
C ILE A 7 1.88 7.10 3.91
N LEU A 8 0.69 6.59 3.68
CA LEU A 8 -0.50 6.97 4.43
C LEU A 8 -0.63 6.19 5.74
N GLY A 9 -0.25 4.92 5.68
CA GLY A 9 -0.14 4.04 6.83
C GLY A 9 0.94 3.01 6.60
N SER A 10 1.65 2.64 7.67
CA SER A 10 2.82 1.74 7.63
C SER A 10 2.69 0.51 8.53
N GLY A 11 1.55 0.37 9.21
CA GLY A 11 1.30 -0.69 10.17
C GLY A 11 0.56 -1.89 9.59
N THR A 12 0.72 -3.01 10.26
CA THR A 12 0.00 -4.27 10.01
C THR A 12 -1.50 -4.16 10.29
N SER A 13 -2.25 -5.23 10.07
CA SER A 13 -3.72 -5.31 10.19
C SER A 13 -4.29 -4.82 11.53
N SER A 14 -3.53 -4.91 12.62
CA SER A 14 -3.93 -4.39 13.94
C SER A 14 -3.56 -2.93 14.19
N GLY A 15 -2.72 -2.34 13.35
CA GLY A 15 -2.04 -1.07 13.61
C GLY A 15 -1.06 -1.14 14.79
N VAL A 16 -0.39 -0.03 15.07
CA VAL A 16 0.47 0.14 16.26
C VAL A 16 0.11 1.49 16.92
N PRO A 17 -0.24 1.54 18.22
CA PRO A 17 -0.47 0.39 19.10
C PRO A 17 -1.70 -0.44 18.67
N ARG A 18 -1.74 -1.69 19.12
CA ARG A 18 -2.96 -2.51 19.02
C ARG A 18 -4.03 -2.01 19.98
N ILE A 19 -5.28 -2.42 19.76
CA ILE A 19 -6.39 -2.14 20.70
C ILE A 19 -5.97 -2.55 22.12
N GLY A 20 -6.25 -1.72 23.09
CA GLY A 20 -5.78 -1.87 24.46
C GLY A 20 -4.47 -1.11 24.75
N ASN A 21 -4.02 -0.25 23.82
CA ASN A 21 -2.78 0.50 23.92
C ASN A 21 -1.53 -0.41 24.03
N ASP A 22 -1.56 -1.54 23.30
CA ASP A 22 -0.46 -2.51 23.26
C ASP A 22 0.58 -2.08 22.22
N TRP A 23 1.70 -1.56 22.72
CA TRP A 23 2.85 -1.11 21.94
C TRP A 23 3.88 -2.22 21.70
N GLY A 24 3.72 -3.40 22.33
CA GLY A 24 4.73 -4.47 22.22
C GLY A 24 6.12 -4.02 22.61
N SER A 25 7.05 -4.08 21.67
CA SER A 25 8.45 -3.60 21.84
C SER A 25 8.66 -2.15 21.37
N CYS A 26 7.65 -1.52 20.79
CA CYS A 26 7.75 -0.15 20.28
C CYS A 26 7.70 0.87 21.42
N ASP A 27 8.60 1.86 21.41
CA ASP A 27 8.53 3.00 22.33
C ASP A 27 7.29 3.86 22.03
N ALA A 28 6.40 3.98 23.01
CA ALA A 28 5.18 4.78 22.91
C ALA A 28 5.44 6.29 22.78
N ASN A 29 6.63 6.77 23.12
CA ASN A 29 7.04 8.17 23.01
C ASN A 29 7.65 8.52 21.65
N GLU A 30 8.01 7.53 20.81
CA GLU A 30 8.46 7.76 19.44
C GLU A 30 7.23 7.86 18.51
N PRO A 31 6.91 9.07 17.99
CA PRO A 31 5.70 9.26 17.17
C PRO A 31 5.64 8.38 15.92
N LYS A 32 6.82 8.01 15.36
CA LYS A 32 6.91 7.17 14.17
C LYS A 32 6.59 5.71 14.42
N ASN A 33 6.45 5.31 15.68
CA ASN A 33 5.92 4.00 16.05
C ASN A 33 4.39 3.92 16.02
N ARG A 34 3.71 5.08 15.98
CA ARG A 34 2.26 5.09 15.78
C ARG A 34 1.97 4.88 14.31
N ARG A 35 1.42 3.70 13.98
CA ARG A 35 1.19 3.25 12.61
C ARG A 35 -0.28 2.89 12.41
N SER A 36 -0.95 3.57 11.50
CA SER A 36 -2.25 3.15 10.96
C SER A 36 -2.07 2.01 9.96
N ARG A 37 -3.16 1.34 9.57
CA ARG A 37 -3.11 0.23 8.61
C ARG A 37 -2.59 0.71 7.26
N VAL A 38 -1.86 -0.19 6.59
CA VAL A 38 -1.09 0.12 5.40
C VAL A 38 -1.93 0.72 4.26
N SER A 39 -1.42 1.78 3.67
CA SER A 39 -1.89 2.39 2.43
C SER A 39 -0.83 3.38 1.93
N ILE A 40 -0.75 3.60 0.64
CA ILE A 40 0.14 4.58 0.01
C ILE A 40 -0.59 5.42 -1.04
N LEU A 41 -0.07 6.62 -1.29
CA LEU A 41 -0.44 7.44 -2.43
C LEU A 41 0.77 7.62 -3.34
N VAL A 42 0.60 7.32 -4.63
CA VAL A 42 1.59 7.58 -5.68
C VAL A 42 1.07 8.70 -6.58
N GLU A 43 1.89 9.73 -6.77
CA GLU A 43 1.50 10.94 -7.48
C GLU A 43 2.50 11.28 -8.60
N SER A 44 1.98 11.68 -9.74
CA SER A 44 2.66 12.52 -10.72
C SER A 44 2.13 13.95 -10.63
N PRO A 45 2.61 14.91 -11.42
CA PRO A 45 2.03 16.26 -11.47
C PRO A 45 0.54 16.32 -11.82
N THR A 46 0.02 15.30 -12.52
CA THR A 46 -1.35 15.30 -13.05
C THR A 46 -2.22 14.16 -12.50
N THR A 47 -1.62 13.10 -11.96
CA THR A 47 -2.32 11.86 -11.57
C THR A 47 -2.02 11.48 -10.13
N ARG A 48 -3.05 11.04 -9.40
CA ARG A 48 -2.97 10.56 -8.01
C ARG A 48 -3.59 9.18 -7.91
N ILE A 49 -2.80 8.17 -7.58
CA ILE A 49 -3.22 6.78 -7.43
C ILE A 49 -3.13 6.38 -5.96
N LEU A 50 -4.27 6.09 -5.35
CA LEU A 50 -4.34 5.48 -4.03
C LEU A 50 -4.10 3.97 -4.16
N VAL A 51 -3.30 3.39 -3.28
CA VAL A 51 -3.18 1.94 -3.13
C VAL A 51 -3.74 1.55 -1.78
N ASP A 52 -4.75 0.71 -1.81
CA ASP A 52 -5.56 0.22 -0.70
C ASP A 52 -6.35 1.31 0.04
N THR A 53 -7.56 0.96 0.41
CA THR A 53 -8.45 1.76 1.25
C THR A 53 -8.46 1.18 2.66
N SER A 54 -7.45 1.53 3.44
CA SER A 54 -7.33 1.06 4.82
C SER A 54 -8.53 1.53 5.66
N PRO A 55 -8.88 0.83 6.75
CA PRO A 55 -9.93 1.31 7.68
C PRO A 55 -9.64 2.68 8.30
N ASP A 56 -8.40 3.17 8.18
CA ASP A 56 -7.97 4.49 8.68
C ASP A 56 -8.02 5.58 7.60
N LEU A 57 -8.53 5.28 6.40
CA LEU A 57 -8.42 6.13 5.20
C LEU A 57 -8.84 7.58 5.44
N ARG A 58 -9.95 7.80 6.16
CA ARG A 58 -10.42 9.15 6.47
C ARG A 58 -9.36 9.98 7.20
N ASN A 59 -8.77 9.43 8.24
CA ASN A 59 -7.74 10.12 9.01
C ASN A 59 -6.46 10.29 8.18
N GLN A 60 -6.06 9.26 7.44
CA GLN A 60 -4.92 9.31 6.53
C GLN A 60 -5.05 10.44 5.50
N PHE A 61 -6.23 10.66 4.93
CA PHE A 61 -6.47 11.75 3.99
C PHE A 61 -6.44 13.12 4.66
N LEU A 62 -7.07 13.26 5.83
CA LEU A 62 -7.10 14.52 6.59
C LEU A 62 -5.69 14.93 7.04
N ASP A 63 -4.92 13.99 7.59
CA ASP A 63 -3.59 14.25 8.13
C ASP A 63 -2.57 14.62 7.04
N ASN A 64 -2.78 14.13 5.80
CA ASN A 64 -1.92 14.43 4.66
C ASN A 64 -2.49 15.49 3.69
N GLY A 65 -3.63 16.10 4.01
CA GLY A 65 -4.26 17.14 3.19
C GLY A 65 -4.70 16.64 1.81
N ILE A 66 -5.09 15.35 1.71
CA ILE A 66 -5.53 14.73 0.46
C ILE A 66 -7.03 14.97 0.30
N ASP A 67 -7.40 15.61 -0.79
CA ASP A 67 -8.79 15.95 -1.12
C ASP A 67 -9.32 15.21 -2.37
N ARG A 68 -8.42 14.68 -3.21
CA ARG A 68 -8.77 14.00 -4.45
C ARG A 68 -7.82 12.84 -4.77
N ILE A 69 -8.33 11.86 -5.47
CA ILE A 69 -7.59 10.81 -6.18
C ILE A 69 -8.21 10.60 -7.56
N ASP A 70 -7.42 10.09 -8.50
CA ASP A 70 -7.87 9.80 -9.87
C ASP A 70 -8.20 8.31 -10.04
N ALA A 71 -7.60 7.44 -9.22
CA ALA A 71 -7.88 6.01 -9.19
C ALA A 71 -7.51 5.41 -7.83
N VAL A 72 -8.07 4.22 -7.55
CA VAL A 72 -7.63 3.34 -6.47
C VAL A 72 -7.22 1.97 -7.04
N ILE A 73 -6.18 1.37 -6.48
CA ILE A 73 -5.76 -0.01 -6.74
C ILE A 73 -5.84 -0.76 -5.41
N TRP A 74 -6.61 -1.85 -5.35
CA TRP A 74 -6.59 -2.76 -4.21
C TRP A 74 -5.63 -3.91 -4.49
N THR A 75 -4.68 -4.11 -3.59
CA THR A 75 -3.71 -5.21 -3.67
C THR A 75 -4.40 -6.57 -3.48
N HIS A 76 -5.31 -6.65 -2.53
CA HIS A 76 -6.14 -7.81 -2.25
C HIS A 76 -7.35 -7.41 -1.38
N ASP A 77 -8.17 -8.39 -0.95
CA ASP A 77 -9.45 -8.12 -0.31
C ASP A 77 -9.45 -8.30 1.22
N HIS A 78 -8.28 -8.36 1.88
CA HIS A 78 -8.24 -8.36 3.35
C HIS A 78 -8.75 -7.05 3.94
N ALA A 79 -9.28 -7.13 5.16
CA ALA A 79 -10.01 -6.05 5.80
C ALA A 79 -9.18 -4.77 5.98
N ASP A 80 -7.93 -4.89 6.34
CA ASP A 80 -6.99 -3.80 6.55
C ASP A 80 -6.61 -3.06 5.24
N HIS A 81 -6.86 -3.67 4.09
CA HIS A 81 -6.62 -3.08 2.77
C HIS A 81 -7.87 -2.52 2.10
N CYS A 82 -9.08 -2.91 2.53
CA CYS A 82 -10.27 -2.55 1.78
C CYS A 82 -11.44 -1.97 2.60
N HIS A 83 -11.44 -2.03 3.95
CA HIS A 83 -12.61 -1.63 4.74
C HIS A 83 -12.84 -0.12 4.82
N GLY A 84 -11.92 0.73 4.37
CA GLY A 84 -12.13 2.17 4.22
C GLY A 84 -12.77 2.59 2.90
N ILE A 85 -13.24 1.65 2.09
CA ILE A 85 -13.83 1.94 0.76
C ILE A 85 -14.99 2.96 0.82
N ASP A 86 -15.74 3.03 1.93
CA ASP A 86 -16.85 3.97 2.08
C ASP A 86 -16.37 5.43 2.17
N ASP A 87 -15.15 5.68 2.64
CA ASP A 87 -14.58 7.03 2.73
C ASP A 87 -14.31 7.65 1.34
N LEU A 88 -14.20 6.83 0.29
CA LEU A 88 -14.15 7.30 -1.10
C LEU A 88 -15.41 8.07 -1.51
N ARG A 89 -16.51 7.92 -0.78
CA ARG A 89 -17.74 8.70 -0.99
C ARG A 89 -17.50 10.20 -0.93
N ALA A 90 -16.63 10.66 -0.02
CA ALA A 90 -16.30 12.08 0.10
C ALA A 90 -15.60 12.61 -1.18
N VAL A 91 -14.69 11.81 -1.76
CA VAL A 91 -14.03 12.13 -3.04
C VAL A 91 -15.03 12.12 -4.19
N PHE A 92 -15.89 11.09 -4.27
CA PHE A 92 -16.97 11.03 -5.27
C PHE A 92 -17.90 12.25 -5.18
N GLN A 93 -18.25 12.70 -3.99
CA GLN A 93 -19.14 13.86 -3.81
C GLN A 93 -18.58 15.14 -4.41
N GLN A 94 -17.27 15.31 -4.46
CA GLN A 94 -16.61 16.46 -5.06
C GLN A 94 -16.62 16.39 -6.59
N THR A 95 -16.30 15.22 -7.14
CA THR A 95 -16.14 15.05 -8.60
C THR A 95 -17.44 14.68 -9.32
N ARG A 96 -18.37 14.04 -8.60
CA ARG A 96 -19.61 13.42 -9.14
C ARG A 96 -19.34 12.37 -10.21
N LYS A 97 -18.14 11.80 -10.23
CA LYS A 97 -17.73 10.73 -11.13
C LYS A 97 -17.31 9.51 -10.30
N PRO A 98 -17.77 8.29 -10.65
CA PRO A 98 -17.25 7.08 -10.02
C PRO A 98 -15.72 7.03 -10.13
N ILE A 99 -15.07 6.63 -9.05
CA ILE A 99 -13.61 6.52 -8.99
C ILE A 99 -13.22 5.20 -9.66
N PRO A 100 -12.36 5.20 -10.69
CA PRO A 100 -11.80 3.97 -11.26
C PRO A 100 -11.09 3.16 -10.17
N GLY A 101 -11.53 1.92 -9.97
CA GLY A 101 -11.02 1.03 -8.93
C GLY A 101 -10.51 -0.26 -9.52
N TYR A 102 -9.21 -0.48 -9.44
CA TYR A 102 -8.51 -1.62 -10.03
C TYR A 102 -8.21 -2.67 -8.98
N ALA A 103 -8.44 -3.94 -9.31
CA ALA A 103 -7.99 -5.08 -8.51
C ALA A 103 -7.85 -6.31 -9.39
N ARG A 104 -7.06 -7.30 -8.92
CA ARG A 104 -7.04 -8.61 -9.57
C ARG A 104 -8.45 -9.20 -9.61
N PRO A 105 -8.83 -9.97 -10.66
CA PRO A 105 -10.20 -10.42 -10.85
C PRO A 105 -10.83 -11.05 -9.62
N PHE A 106 -10.11 -11.95 -8.92
CA PHE A 106 -10.59 -12.60 -7.70
C PHE A 106 -10.89 -11.56 -6.58
N ALA A 107 -9.96 -10.66 -6.31
CA ALA A 107 -10.16 -9.61 -5.31
C ALA A 107 -11.30 -8.68 -5.70
N LEU A 108 -11.41 -8.31 -6.99
CA LEU A 108 -12.47 -7.44 -7.49
C LEU A 108 -13.86 -8.06 -7.31
N GLU A 109 -14.02 -9.36 -7.56
CA GLU A 109 -15.29 -10.06 -7.33
C GLU A 109 -15.67 -10.05 -5.85
N SER A 110 -14.72 -10.36 -4.96
CA SER A 110 -14.93 -10.29 -3.51
C SER A 110 -15.31 -8.89 -3.05
N LEU A 111 -14.60 -7.85 -3.51
CA LEU A 111 -14.91 -6.45 -3.20
C LEU A 111 -16.31 -6.04 -3.67
N LYS A 112 -16.67 -6.39 -4.91
CA LYS A 112 -18.02 -6.12 -5.47
C LYS A 112 -19.13 -6.84 -4.70
N LEU A 113 -18.86 -8.02 -4.16
CA LEU A 113 -19.81 -8.75 -3.32
C LEU A 113 -19.97 -8.09 -1.94
N ARG A 114 -18.85 -7.82 -1.28
CA ARG A 114 -18.81 -7.30 0.10
C ARG A 114 -19.28 -5.84 0.19
N PHE A 115 -18.95 -5.04 -0.81
CA PHE A 115 -19.23 -3.60 -0.89
C PHE A 115 -20.13 -3.27 -2.08
N ALA A 116 -21.15 -4.09 -2.33
CA ALA A 116 -22.04 -3.92 -3.50
C ALA A 116 -22.60 -2.50 -3.64
N TYR A 117 -22.89 -1.82 -2.54
CA TYR A 117 -23.37 -0.45 -2.53
C TYR A 117 -22.38 0.56 -3.12
N ALA A 118 -21.08 0.29 -2.98
CA ALA A 118 -20.03 1.16 -3.51
C ALA A 118 -19.86 1.03 -5.04
N PHE A 119 -20.10 -0.17 -5.59
CA PHE A 119 -19.89 -0.48 -7.01
C PHE A 119 -21.16 -0.41 -7.85
N LYS A 120 -22.31 -0.78 -7.29
CA LYS A 120 -23.57 -0.81 -8.05
C LYS A 120 -24.41 0.43 -7.85
N GLY A 121 -24.32 1.04 -6.66
CA GLY A 121 -25.24 2.09 -6.26
C GLY A 121 -26.70 1.60 -6.21
N HIS A 122 -27.60 2.53 -6.05
CA HIS A 122 -29.06 2.37 -6.20
C HIS A 122 -29.71 3.74 -6.37
N ASP A 123 -31.04 3.82 -6.56
CA ASP A 123 -31.80 5.00 -7.02
C ASP A 123 -31.42 6.34 -6.38
N TYR A 124 -31.11 6.37 -5.08
CA TYR A 124 -30.75 7.59 -4.35
C TYR A 124 -29.25 7.70 -4.04
N TYR A 125 -28.50 6.64 -4.28
CA TYR A 125 -27.07 6.57 -3.96
C TYR A 125 -26.33 5.99 -5.17
N PRO A 126 -25.76 6.83 -6.03
CA PRO A 126 -25.00 6.37 -7.18
C PRO A 126 -23.75 5.57 -6.73
N SER A 127 -23.24 4.73 -7.63
CA SER A 127 -21.97 4.05 -7.39
C SER A 127 -20.85 5.06 -7.15
N ILE A 128 -20.00 4.80 -6.17
CA ILE A 128 -18.84 5.63 -5.85
C ILE A 128 -17.57 5.13 -6.54
N CYS A 129 -17.52 3.84 -6.88
CA CYS A 129 -16.41 3.22 -7.58
C CYS A 129 -16.87 2.53 -8.87
N GLU A 130 -16.02 2.58 -9.89
CA GLU A 130 -16.12 1.74 -11.09
C GLU A 130 -15.06 0.62 -10.98
N GLY A 131 -15.51 -0.63 -10.85
CA GLY A 131 -14.58 -1.77 -10.66
C GLY A 131 -14.03 -2.27 -11.99
N ILE A 132 -12.72 -2.20 -12.16
CA ILE A 132 -11.96 -2.57 -13.35
C ILE A 132 -11.00 -3.71 -13.00
N ALA A 133 -10.99 -4.78 -13.79
CA ALA A 133 -10.04 -5.87 -13.60
C ALA A 133 -8.62 -5.41 -13.96
N LEU A 134 -7.68 -5.60 -13.04
CA LEU A 134 -6.26 -5.37 -13.28
C LEU A 134 -5.68 -6.59 -14.00
N GLU A 135 -5.56 -6.49 -15.32
CA GLU A 135 -5.05 -7.52 -16.21
C GLU A 135 -4.07 -6.89 -17.21
N GLY A 136 -2.83 -7.35 -17.22
CA GLY A 136 -1.75 -6.73 -18.00
C GLY A 136 -1.27 -5.40 -17.42
N ALA A 137 -0.42 -4.70 -18.17
CA ALA A 137 -0.02 -3.34 -17.83
C ALA A 137 -1.16 -2.36 -18.11
N VAL A 138 -1.35 -1.38 -17.26
CA VAL A 138 -2.37 -0.34 -17.41
C VAL A 138 -1.75 1.06 -17.30
N GLU A 139 -2.31 2.01 -18.05
CA GLU A 139 -1.98 3.42 -17.93
C GLU A 139 -3.07 4.12 -17.13
N ILE A 140 -2.72 4.74 -16.02
CA ILE A 140 -3.63 5.54 -15.21
C ILE A 140 -3.14 6.99 -15.27
N GLY A 141 -3.84 7.81 -16.02
CA GLY A 141 -3.36 9.16 -16.35
C GLY A 141 -2.02 9.10 -17.10
N ASP A 142 -0.97 9.63 -16.49
CA ASP A 142 0.40 9.64 -17.03
C ASP A 142 1.35 8.68 -16.29
N ILE A 143 0.81 7.77 -15.48
CA ILE A 143 1.58 6.75 -14.73
C ILE A 143 1.30 5.38 -15.34
N ALA A 144 2.35 4.70 -15.80
CA ALA A 144 2.28 3.29 -16.20
C ALA A 144 2.32 2.41 -14.94
N VAL A 145 1.39 1.44 -14.87
CA VAL A 145 1.31 0.50 -13.74
C VAL A 145 1.44 -0.92 -14.24
N ARG A 146 2.40 -1.65 -13.68
CA ARG A 146 2.58 -3.09 -13.85
C ARG A 146 2.39 -3.81 -12.53
N TYR A 147 2.02 -5.08 -12.56
CA TYR A 147 1.80 -5.88 -11.36
C TYR A 147 2.38 -7.29 -11.49
N VAL A 148 2.45 -7.96 -10.34
CA VAL A 148 2.73 -9.39 -10.19
C VAL A 148 1.81 -9.96 -9.11
N ASP A 149 1.38 -11.21 -9.26
CA ASP A 149 0.67 -11.93 -8.19
C ASP A 149 1.69 -12.47 -7.18
N GLN A 150 1.58 -12.04 -5.92
CA GLN A 150 2.45 -12.43 -4.81
C GLN A 150 1.79 -13.51 -3.96
N PRO A 151 2.50 -14.59 -3.56
CA PRO A 151 1.94 -15.60 -2.66
C PRO A 151 1.60 -15.00 -1.29
N HIS A 152 0.34 -15.13 -0.86
CA HIS A 152 -0.12 -14.65 0.44
C HIS A 152 -1.06 -15.67 1.11
N GLY A 153 -0.49 -16.70 1.71
CA GLY A 153 -1.25 -17.80 2.29
C GLY A 153 -2.08 -18.55 1.24
N ALA A 154 -3.40 -18.53 1.41
CA ALA A 154 -4.34 -19.19 0.49
C ALA A 154 -4.78 -18.32 -0.70
N ILE A 155 -4.35 -17.05 -0.73
CA ILE A 155 -4.69 -16.09 -1.78
C ILE A 155 -3.40 -15.49 -2.37
N THR A 156 -3.56 -14.58 -3.33
CA THR A 156 -2.48 -13.71 -3.79
C THR A 156 -2.79 -12.25 -3.47
N SER A 157 -1.75 -11.45 -3.23
CA SER A 157 -1.80 -10.00 -3.27
C SER A 157 -1.18 -9.49 -4.57
N ALA A 158 -1.49 -8.26 -4.98
CA ALA A 158 -0.86 -7.64 -6.14
C ALA A 158 0.35 -6.81 -5.70
N GLY A 159 1.54 -7.23 -6.09
CA GLY A 159 2.72 -6.38 -6.08
C GLY A 159 2.70 -5.43 -7.27
N LEU A 160 3.08 -4.18 -7.07
CA LEU A 160 2.90 -3.11 -8.06
C LEU A 160 4.21 -2.43 -8.41
N ARG A 161 4.34 -1.99 -9.67
CA ARG A 161 5.37 -1.08 -10.13
C ARG A 161 4.74 0.08 -10.88
N PHE A 162 5.01 1.29 -10.42
CA PHE A 162 4.58 2.56 -11.00
C PHE A 162 5.75 3.18 -11.74
N GLU A 163 5.54 3.62 -12.96
CA GLU A 163 6.58 4.22 -13.80
C GLU A 163 6.09 5.53 -14.42
N HIS A 164 6.93 6.56 -14.36
CA HIS A 164 6.69 7.86 -14.97
C HIS A 164 8.02 8.52 -15.33
N GLN A 165 8.19 8.91 -16.59
CA GLN A 165 9.39 9.62 -17.09
C GLN A 165 10.73 8.98 -16.70
N GLY A 166 10.81 7.67 -16.72
CA GLY A 166 12.03 6.92 -16.41
C GLY A 166 12.30 6.71 -14.91
N LYS A 167 11.43 7.19 -14.03
CA LYS A 167 11.44 6.93 -12.59
C LYS A 167 10.45 5.84 -12.20
N SER A 168 10.73 5.09 -11.14
CA SER A 168 9.93 3.95 -10.74
C SER A 168 9.79 3.78 -9.23
N ILE A 169 8.56 3.49 -8.79
CA ILE A 169 8.22 3.11 -7.42
C ILE A 169 7.68 1.68 -7.45
N CYS A 170 8.25 0.79 -6.65
CA CYS A 170 7.69 -0.55 -6.42
C CYS A 170 7.02 -0.63 -5.06
N TYR A 171 5.92 -1.37 -4.98
CA TYR A 171 5.16 -1.64 -3.76
C TYR A 171 4.86 -3.12 -3.65
N ALA A 172 5.37 -3.75 -2.60
CA ALA A 172 5.22 -5.18 -2.30
C ALA A 172 4.78 -5.34 -0.85
N THR A 173 3.48 -5.38 -0.61
CA THR A 173 2.90 -5.70 0.69
C THR A 173 2.31 -7.11 0.68
N ASP A 174 2.23 -7.73 1.84
CA ASP A 174 1.49 -8.98 2.04
C ASP A 174 1.94 -10.12 1.12
N PHE A 175 3.19 -10.56 1.31
CA PHE A 175 3.71 -11.75 0.64
C PHE A 175 4.48 -12.64 1.63
N GLY A 176 4.32 -13.95 1.47
CA GLY A 176 4.97 -14.96 2.33
C GLY A 176 6.10 -15.72 1.65
N ASP A 177 6.29 -15.51 0.35
CA ASP A 177 7.36 -16.12 -0.45
C ASP A 177 7.74 -15.21 -1.62
N VAL A 178 8.93 -15.39 -2.17
CA VAL A 178 9.48 -14.59 -3.28
C VAL A 178 9.51 -15.42 -4.54
N THR A 179 8.87 -14.94 -5.62
CA THR A 179 8.86 -15.61 -6.92
C THR A 179 9.78 -14.91 -7.92
N ALA A 180 10.14 -15.65 -9.00
CA ALA A 180 10.96 -15.07 -10.07
C ALA A 180 10.26 -13.89 -10.77
N GLU A 181 8.93 -13.93 -10.86
CA GLU A 181 8.13 -12.85 -11.44
C GLU A 181 8.20 -11.58 -10.55
N MET A 182 8.17 -11.73 -9.22
CA MET A 182 8.38 -10.62 -8.28
C MET A 182 9.76 -9.99 -8.47
N GLN A 183 10.81 -10.81 -8.53
CA GLN A 183 12.17 -10.36 -8.81
C GLN A 183 12.26 -9.61 -10.14
N GLY A 184 11.61 -10.15 -11.20
CA GLY A 184 11.55 -9.50 -12.51
C GLY A 184 10.87 -8.13 -12.48
N LEU A 185 9.82 -7.95 -11.65
CA LEU A 185 9.09 -6.69 -11.56
C LEU A 185 9.84 -5.63 -10.75
N TYR A 186 10.46 -6.02 -9.62
CA TYR A 186 11.01 -5.08 -8.63
C TYR A 186 12.45 -4.65 -8.89
N ARG A 187 13.18 -5.38 -9.74
CA ARG A 187 14.60 -5.12 -10.00
C ARG A 187 14.87 -3.68 -10.45
N ASN A 188 15.90 -3.07 -9.85
CA ASN A 188 16.41 -1.74 -10.22
C ASN A 188 15.33 -0.65 -10.19
N CYS A 189 14.40 -0.66 -9.22
CA CYS A 189 13.50 0.47 -9.01
C CYS A 189 14.20 1.58 -8.21
N ASP A 190 13.76 2.83 -8.40
CA ASP A 190 14.32 3.96 -7.65
C ASP A 190 13.87 3.92 -6.18
N LEU A 191 12.63 3.54 -5.92
CA LEU A 191 12.06 3.45 -4.57
C LEU A 191 11.27 2.15 -4.39
N PHE A 192 11.61 1.39 -3.35
CA PHE A 192 10.95 0.13 -3.03
C PHE A 192 10.26 0.19 -1.66
N VAL A 193 8.95 0.12 -1.64
CA VAL A 193 8.15 -0.02 -0.41
C VAL A 193 7.81 -1.51 -0.26
N VAL A 194 8.25 -2.13 0.82
CA VAL A 194 8.23 -3.59 0.94
C VAL A 194 7.81 -4.07 2.32
N ASP A 195 7.03 -5.14 2.37
CA ASP A 195 6.58 -5.81 3.60
C ASP A 195 7.77 -6.22 4.48
N ALA A 196 7.68 -5.93 5.78
CA ALA A 196 8.57 -6.42 6.81
C ALA A 196 7.79 -6.53 8.12
N LEU A 197 6.90 -7.52 8.21
CA LEU A 197 5.94 -7.64 9.30
C LEU A 197 6.62 -7.60 10.68
N ARG A 198 7.69 -8.38 10.86
CA ARG A 198 8.41 -8.57 12.13
C ARG A 198 9.76 -9.27 11.93
N ASP A 199 10.58 -9.37 12.99
CA ASP A 199 11.86 -10.08 12.93
C ASP A 199 11.69 -11.58 12.69
N LYS A 200 10.69 -12.20 13.32
CA LYS A 200 10.49 -13.66 13.29
C LYS A 200 9.70 -14.09 12.05
N PRO A 201 10.03 -15.24 11.45
CA PRO A 201 9.29 -15.80 10.33
C PRO A 201 7.77 -15.85 10.58
N HIS A 202 7.02 -15.61 9.52
CA HIS A 202 5.56 -15.67 9.47
C HIS A 202 5.12 -16.51 8.27
N PRO A 203 4.04 -17.29 8.36
CA PRO A 203 3.65 -18.21 7.28
C PRO A 203 3.12 -17.49 6.02
N THR A 204 2.70 -16.25 6.11
CA THR A 204 2.03 -15.53 5.01
C THR A 204 2.58 -14.13 4.75
N HIS A 205 3.55 -13.66 5.55
CA HIS A 205 4.18 -12.34 5.41
C HIS A 205 5.70 -12.44 5.44
N ALA A 206 6.33 -11.52 4.75
CA ALA A 206 7.77 -11.36 4.83
C ALA A 206 8.20 -10.93 6.25
N HIS A 207 9.28 -11.50 6.72
CA HIS A 207 9.97 -11.09 7.94
C HIS A 207 11.25 -10.34 7.57
N LEU A 208 11.84 -9.65 8.52
CA LEU A 208 12.92 -8.71 8.28
C LEU A 208 14.08 -9.30 7.45
N ASP A 209 14.59 -10.48 7.82
CA ASP A 209 15.70 -11.10 7.08
C ASP A 209 15.34 -11.44 5.63
N MET A 210 14.12 -11.94 5.39
CA MET A 210 13.62 -12.23 4.06
C MET A 210 13.51 -10.96 3.22
N THR A 211 13.01 -9.89 3.82
CA THR A 211 12.88 -8.59 3.17
C THR A 211 14.24 -7.99 2.83
N LEU A 212 15.20 -8.04 3.74
CA LEU A 212 16.55 -7.56 3.50
C LEU A 212 17.26 -8.34 2.38
N ALA A 213 17.09 -9.66 2.34
CA ALA A 213 17.62 -10.49 1.25
C ALA A 213 17.00 -10.11 -0.11
N LEU A 214 15.67 -9.86 -0.15
CA LEU A 214 15.01 -9.39 -1.36
C LEU A 214 15.51 -8.00 -1.79
N ILE A 215 15.67 -7.06 -0.88
CA ILE A 215 16.21 -5.73 -1.17
C ILE A 215 17.62 -5.83 -1.75
N ASP A 216 18.50 -6.66 -1.14
CA ASP A 216 19.86 -6.85 -1.63
C ASP A 216 19.89 -7.44 -3.05
N GLU A 217 18.95 -8.31 -3.40
CA GLU A 217 18.85 -8.87 -4.75
C GLU A 217 18.24 -7.87 -5.75
N MET A 218 17.26 -7.05 -5.34
CA MET A 218 16.55 -6.11 -6.22
C MET A 218 17.33 -4.82 -6.49
N GLN A 219 18.28 -4.45 -5.62
CA GLN A 219 19.15 -3.28 -5.77
C GLN A 219 18.41 -1.95 -6.01
N PRO A 220 17.39 -1.59 -5.21
CA PRO A 220 16.74 -0.29 -5.29
C PRO A 220 17.65 0.84 -4.78
N GLU A 221 17.42 2.09 -5.21
CA GLU A 221 18.16 3.23 -4.65
C GLU A 221 17.80 3.48 -3.18
N LEU A 222 16.53 3.32 -2.83
CA LEU A 222 16.00 3.46 -1.46
C LEU A 222 14.90 2.42 -1.21
N SER A 223 14.92 1.82 -0.02
CA SER A 223 13.85 0.93 0.45
C SER A 223 13.16 1.46 1.70
N LEU A 224 11.84 1.28 1.77
CA LEU A 224 11.01 1.60 2.92
C LEU A 224 10.29 0.34 3.40
N LEU A 225 10.56 -0.06 4.64
CA LEU A 225 9.87 -1.19 5.28
C LEU A 225 8.47 -0.75 5.67
N THR A 226 7.45 -1.56 5.34
CA THR A 226 6.04 -1.28 5.64
C THR A 226 5.34 -2.49 6.25
N HIS A 227 4.06 -2.38 6.57
CA HIS A 227 3.23 -3.43 7.17
C HIS A 227 3.77 -3.96 8.51
N MET A 228 4.48 -3.12 9.25
CA MET A 228 5.21 -3.48 10.47
C MET A 228 4.28 -3.63 11.67
N ASP A 229 4.52 -4.67 12.48
CA ASP A 229 3.79 -4.90 13.73
C ASP A 229 4.42 -4.15 14.93
N ASN A 230 3.90 -4.38 16.13
CA ASN A 230 4.36 -3.74 17.36
C ASN A 230 5.66 -4.30 17.95
N SER A 231 6.36 -5.18 17.24
CA SER A 231 7.73 -5.59 17.57
C SER A 231 8.81 -4.77 16.85
N MET A 232 8.42 -4.01 15.84
CA MET A 232 9.31 -3.31 14.90
C MET A 232 9.51 -1.84 15.33
N ASP A 233 10.27 -1.61 16.39
CA ASP A 233 10.56 -0.26 16.90
C ASP A 233 11.37 0.57 15.90
N TYR A 234 10.93 1.82 15.66
CA TYR A 234 11.54 2.71 14.64
C TYR A 234 13.01 3.00 14.93
N ASN A 235 13.34 3.39 16.17
CA ASN A 235 14.71 3.77 16.52
C ASN A 235 15.65 2.56 16.57
N HIS A 236 15.16 1.41 17.01
CA HIS A 236 15.89 0.16 16.93
C HIS A 236 16.24 -0.18 15.48
N LEU A 237 15.26 -0.14 14.59
CA LEU A 237 15.45 -0.44 13.15
C LEU A 237 16.43 0.53 12.50
N ILE A 238 16.34 1.84 12.76
CA ILE A 238 17.32 2.82 12.25
C ILE A 238 18.76 2.48 12.70
N GLY A 239 18.92 1.90 13.88
CA GLY A 239 20.23 1.53 14.42
C GLY A 239 20.87 0.29 13.78
N ILE A 240 20.08 -0.58 13.14
CA ILE A 240 20.54 -1.86 12.59
C ILE A 240 20.46 -2.00 11.07
N LEU A 241 19.61 -1.18 10.41
CA LEU A 241 19.36 -1.27 8.97
C LEU A 241 20.50 -0.64 8.15
N PRO A 242 20.78 -1.14 6.94
CA PRO A 242 21.65 -0.47 5.98
C PRO A 242 21.18 0.95 5.65
N GLU A 243 22.06 1.86 5.26
CA GLU A 243 21.75 3.28 5.03
C GLU A 243 20.64 3.51 3.98
N HIS A 244 20.55 2.64 2.98
CA HIS A 244 19.53 2.70 1.92
C HIS A 244 18.22 1.99 2.28
N VAL A 245 18.07 1.48 3.52
CA VAL A 245 16.84 0.83 4.01
C VAL A 245 16.34 1.59 5.24
N ARG A 246 15.09 1.96 5.27
CA ARG A 246 14.49 2.71 6.38
C ARG A 246 13.12 2.14 6.75
N PRO A 247 12.75 2.13 8.04
CA PRO A 247 11.36 1.88 8.42
C PRO A 247 10.49 3.05 7.94
N ALA A 248 9.37 2.75 7.28
CA ALA A 248 8.38 3.76 6.94
C ALA A 248 7.64 4.23 8.21
N TYR A 249 7.02 5.40 8.11
CA TYR A 249 6.10 5.93 9.10
C TYR A 249 4.98 6.70 8.41
N ASP A 250 3.84 6.83 9.08
CA ASP A 250 2.68 7.52 8.55
C ASP A 250 2.99 8.99 8.26
N GLY A 251 2.67 9.46 7.07
CA GLY A 251 3.00 10.79 6.59
C GLY A 251 4.39 10.95 5.97
N TYR A 252 5.19 9.87 5.84
CA TYR A 252 6.47 9.95 5.12
C TYR A 252 6.24 10.25 3.64
N MET A 253 6.98 11.23 3.12
CA MET A 253 6.93 11.62 1.69
C MET A 253 8.30 11.55 1.04
N LYS A 254 8.35 11.11 -0.23
CA LYS A 254 9.57 11.06 -1.03
C LYS A 254 9.24 11.38 -2.49
N GLU A 255 9.99 12.30 -3.07
CA GLU A 255 10.05 12.55 -4.52
C GLU A 255 11.30 11.91 -5.12
N ILE A 256 11.16 11.33 -6.33
CA ILE A 256 12.22 10.67 -7.08
C ILE A 256 12.25 11.12 -8.54
#